data_02ef54ca16841670fecca4dc58c63c69
#
_entry.id   02ef54ca16841670fecca4dc58c63c69
#
_cell.length_a   1.000
_cell.length_b   1.000
_cell.length_c   1.000
_cell.angle_alpha   90.00
_cell.angle_beta   90.00
_cell.angle_gamma   90.00
#
_symmetry.space_group_name_H-M   'P 1'
#
loop_
_entity.id
_entity.type
_entity.pdbx_description
1 polymer ?
#
loop_
_entity_poly.entity_id
_entity_poly.type
_entity_poly.pdbx_seq_one_letter_code
_entity_poly.pdbx_strand_id
1 'polypeptide(L)'
;MSLRNALPQRAEVEANALFVTSSFIAIYVFACPTVQRGGEPRSLTWFPVLRGIPALVHGNWSQIATALAPSLRNAPPCESRTSLPPLPQLWHLCEGVNDPAEKGLYLEATQMLEMAWNVHRKASEEFWVAAAFLWPVKVSDGFLRLLMEHRPRALVLLAHYGAMFSKLESFWWIGTRAREELEIIEKIVGEDWKRVWLSWVRNVVEGQASMQMGESTGGS
;
A
#
# COMPACT_ATOMS: atom_id res chain seq x y z
N MET A 1 -29.86 -5.28 34.60
CA MET A 1 -28.85 -4.84 33.63
C MET A 1 -29.10 -3.38 33.31
N SER A 2 -28.17 -2.49 33.68
CA SER A 2 -28.42 -1.04 33.62
C SER A 2 -28.26 -0.50 32.21
N LEU A 3 -29.20 0.34 31.75
CA LEU A 3 -29.18 1.07 30.44
C LEU A 3 -27.85 1.80 30.20
N ARG A 4 -27.14 2.19 31.26
CA ARG A 4 -25.82 2.84 31.19
C ARG A 4 -24.71 1.99 30.55
N ASN A 5 -24.81 0.66 30.61
CA ASN A 5 -23.80 -0.24 30.03
C ASN A 5 -24.18 -0.70 28.61
N ALA A 6 -25.43 -0.52 28.19
CA ALA A 6 -25.89 -0.97 26.90
C ALA A 6 -25.57 0.03 25.77
N LEU A 7 -25.52 1.32 26.06
CA LEU A 7 -25.24 2.37 25.06
C LEU A 7 -23.80 2.31 24.49
N PRO A 8 -22.73 2.19 25.30
CA PRO A 8 -21.38 2.07 24.75
C PRO A 8 -21.16 0.78 23.97
N GLN A 9 -21.75 -0.35 24.41
CA GLN A 9 -21.67 -1.62 23.68
C GLN A 9 -22.35 -1.54 22.31
N ARG A 10 -23.48 -0.85 22.20
CA ARG A 10 -24.19 -0.68 20.93
C ARG A 10 -23.41 0.18 19.96
N ALA A 11 -22.83 1.29 20.41
CA ALA A 11 -21.98 2.17 19.60
C ALA A 11 -20.71 1.43 19.12
N GLU A 12 -20.14 0.57 19.93
CA GLU A 12 -18.98 -0.24 19.58
C GLU A 12 -19.32 -1.30 18.52
N VAL A 13 -20.46 -1.97 18.63
CA VAL A 13 -20.96 -2.93 17.63
C VAL A 13 -21.25 -2.25 16.31
N GLU A 14 -21.87 -1.06 16.33
CA GLU A 14 -22.15 -0.29 15.12
C GLU A 14 -20.86 0.19 14.44
N ALA A 15 -19.86 0.67 15.20
CA ALA A 15 -18.55 1.06 14.67
C ALA A 15 -17.80 -0.12 14.04
N ASN A 16 -17.83 -1.28 14.68
CA ASN A 16 -17.21 -2.50 14.16
C ASN A 16 -17.91 -2.97 12.86
N ALA A 17 -19.24 -2.92 12.80
CA ALA A 17 -19.99 -3.28 11.62
C ALA A 17 -19.67 -2.33 10.44
N LEU A 18 -19.62 -1.03 10.68
CA LEU A 18 -19.23 -0.03 9.67
C LEU A 18 -17.81 -0.27 9.16
N PHE A 19 -16.86 -0.55 10.05
CA PHE A 19 -15.49 -0.84 9.65
C PHE A 19 -15.40 -2.09 8.79
N VAL A 20 -15.98 -3.21 9.24
CA VAL A 20 -15.95 -4.47 8.50
C VAL A 20 -16.57 -4.28 7.12
N THR A 21 -17.72 -3.61 7.04
CA THR A 21 -18.39 -3.31 5.76
C THR A 21 -17.51 -2.46 4.86
N SER A 22 -16.91 -1.39 5.39
CA SER A 22 -16.02 -0.51 4.62
C SER A 22 -14.77 -1.25 4.13
N SER A 23 -14.22 -2.14 4.95
CA SER A 23 -13.08 -2.98 4.58
C SER A 23 -13.43 -3.95 3.45
N PHE A 24 -14.61 -4.58 3.49
CA PHE A 24 -15.09 -5.43 2.40
C PHE A 24 -15.32 -4.64 1.11
N ILE A 25 -15.85 -3.42 1.21
CA ILE A 25 -16.03 -2.54 0.04
C ILE A 25 -14.65 -2.22 -0.56
N ALA A 26 -13.65 -1.87 0.25
CA ALA A 26 -12.31 -1.60 -0.22
C ALA A 26 -11.67 -2.82 -0.90
N ILE A 27 -11.79 -4.01 -0.29
CA ILE A 27 -11.31 -5.27 -0.86
C ILE A 27 -12.03 -5.56 -2.19
N TYR A 28 -13.35 -5.37 -2.24
CA TYR A 28 -14.13 -5.57 -3.45
C TYR A 28 -13.67 -4.63 -4.58
N VAL A 29 -13.54 -3.33 -4.30
CA VAL A 29 -13.08 -2.34 -5.28
C VAL A 29 -11.66 -2.67 -5.76
N PHE A 30 -10.79 -3.09 -4.86
CA PHE A 30 -9.44 -3.50 -5.19
C PHE A 30 -9.40 -4.78 -6.06
N ALA A 31 -10.23 -5.78 -5.71
CA ALA A 31 -10.25 -7.08 -6.39
C ALA A 31 -11.00 -7.05 -7.74
N CYS A 32 -12.00 -6.17 -7.88
CA CYS A 32 -12.94 -6.21 -9.00
C CYS A 32 -12.38 -5.54 -10.27
N PRO A 33 -12.15 -6.30 -11.36
CA PRO A 33 -11.62 -5.74 -12.61
C PRO A 33 -12.58 -4.76 -13.29
N THR A 34 -13.90 -4.92 -13.07
CA THR A 34 -14.94 -4.13 -13.75
C THR A 34 -15.04 -2.69 -13.25
N VAL A 35 -14.50 -2.41 -12.05
CA VAL A 35 -14.44 -1.05 -11.48
C VAL A 35 -13.29 -0.24 -12.10
N GLN A 36 -12.36 -0.91 -12.78
CA GLN A 36 -11.19 -0.27 -13.35
C GLN A 36 -11.53 0.43 -14.67
N ARG A 37 -11.22 1.72 -14.76
CA ARG A 37 -11.16 2.41 -16.06
C ARG A 37 -9.91 1.96 -16.79
N GLY A 38 -10.06 1.54 -18.06
CA GLY A 38 -8.94 1.04 -18.84
C GLY A 38 -7.78 2.04 -18.90
N GLY A 39 -6.57 1.58 -18.53
CA GLY A 39 -5.35 2.39 -18.59
C GLY A 39 -5.01 3.19 -17.33
N GLU A 40 -5.86 3.18 -16.28
CA GLU A 40 -5.55 3.85 -15.01
C GLU A 40 -5.02 2.87 -13.95
N PRO A 41 -4.07 3.30 -13.08
CA PRO A 41 -3.65 2.52 -11.92
C PRO A 41 -4.83 2.19 -10.99
N ARG A 42 -4.90 0.94 -10.53
CA ARG A 42 -6.00 0.49 -9.65
C ARG A 42 -6.05 1.25 -8.33
N SER A 43 -4.87 1.62 -7.81
CA SER A 43 -4.77 2.37 -6.56
C SER A 43 -5.53 3.69 -6.59
N LEU A 44 -5.66 4.32 -7.77
CA LEU A 44 -6.43 5.56 -7.91
C LEU A 44 -7.94 5.36 -7.65
N THR A 45 -8.44 4.15 -7.84
CA THR A 45 -9.87 3.84 -7.62
C THR A 45 -10.15 3.53 -6.15
N TRP A 46 -9.30 2.76 -5.47
CA TRP A 46 -9.58 2.29 -4.11
C TRP A 46 -8.97 3.15 -2.99
N PHE A 47 -7.93 3.95 -3.26
CA PHE A 47 -7.37 4.89 -2.27
C PHE A 47 -8.42 5.79 -1.62
N PRO A 48 -9.30 6.47 -2.39
CA PRO A 48 -10.37 7.29 -1.79
C PRO A 48 -11.28 6.49 -0.87
N VAL A 49 -11.59 5.23 -1.23
CA VAL A 49 -12.43 4.34 -0.41
C VAL A 49 -11.74 4.03 0.92
N LEU A 50 -10.45 3.64 0.88
CA LEU A 50 -9.67 3.38 2.10
C LEU A 50 -9.58 4.59 3.02
N ARG A 51 -9.42 5.78 2.47
CA ARG A 51 -9.33 7.02 3.26
C ARG A 51 -10.62 7.36 4.00
N GLY A 52 -11.75 6.89 3.53
CA GLY A 52 -13.03 7.01 4.24
C GLY A 52 -13.13 6.14 5.50
N ILE A 53 -12.40 5.03 5.56
CA ILE A 53 -12.49 4.07 6.67
C ILE A 53 -12.06 4.67 8.02
N PRO A 54 -10.92 5.36 8.17
CA PRO A 54 -10.52 5.95 9.45
C PRO A 54 -11.51 6.96 10.02
N ALA A 55 -12.21 7.70 9.17
CA ALA A 55 -13.24 8.64 9.60
C ALA A 55 -14.43 7.94 10.28
N LEU A 56 -14.70 6.69 9.87
CA LEU A 56 -15.78 5.87 10.43
C LEU A 56 -15.35 5.14 11.72
N VAL A 57 -14.04 5.00 11.97
CA VAL A 57 -13.47 4.11 12.99
C VAL A 57 -12.76 4.87 14.11
N HIS A 58 -13.11 6.13 14.35
CA HIS A 58 -12.49 6.94 15.42
C HIS A 58 -12.36 6.16 16.74
N GLY A 59 -11.14 5.74 17.06
CA GLY A 59 -10.75 5.20 18.38
C GLY A 59 -10.44 3.70 18.49
N ASN A 60 -10.85 2.84 17.55
CA ASN A 60 -10.78 1.38 17.75
C ASN A 60 -9.86 0.63 16.75
N TRP A 61 -8.94 1.32 16.08
CA TRP A 61 -8.08 0.71 15.05
C TRP A 61 -7.29 -0.51 15.53
N SER A 62 -6.77 -0.50 16.76
CA SER A 62 -6.01 -1.64 17.31
C SER A 62 -6.87 -2.88 17.55
N GLN A 63 -8.11 -2.70 18.00
CA GLN A 63 -9.05 -3.80 18.24
C GLN A 63 -9.51 -4.42 16.92
N ILE A 64 -9.71 -3.59 15.91
CA ILE A 64 -10.16 -3.99 14.58
C ILE A 64 -9.08 -4.76 13.83
N ALA A 65 -7.83 -4.29 13.85
CA ALA A 65 -6.69 -5.02 13.31
C ALA A 65 -6.55 -6.42 13.93
N THR A 66 -6.77 -6.52 15.23
CA THR A 66 -6.75 -7.80 15.97
C THR A 66 -7.95 -8.69 15.62
N ALA A 67 -9.12 -8.13 15.38
CA ALA A 67 -10.32 -8.89 15.03
C ALA A 67 -10.31 -9.40 13.57
N LEU A 68 -9.70 -8.64 12.65
CA LEU A 68 -9.56 -9.05 11.24
C LEU A 68 -8.44 -10.06 10.99
N ALA A 69 -7.41 -10.05 11.83
CA ALA A 69 -6.28 -10.96 11.71
C ALA A 69 -6.69 -12.44 11.53
N PRO A 70 -7.68 -13.00 12.27
CA PRO A 70 -8.12 -14.39 12.07
C PRO A 70 -8.79 -14.65 10.73
N SER A 71 -9.60 -13.72 10.23
CA SER A 71 -10.33 -13.88 8.96
C SER A 71 -9.43 -13.75 7.73
N LEU A 72 -8.30 -13.06 7.90
CA LEU A 72 -7.26 -12.93 6.88
C LEU A 72 -6.25 -14.10 6.91
N ARG A 73 -6.25 -14.91 7.98
CA ARG A 73 -5.32 -16.06 8.20
C ARG A 73 -5.63 -17.30 7.38
N ASN A 74 -6.74 -17.37 6.66
CA ASN A 74 -7.08 -18.52 5.82
C ASN A 74 -6.29 -18.57 4.50
N ALA A 75 -5.31 -17.69 4.31
CA ALA A 75 -4.33 -17.84 3.27
C ALA A 75 -3.33 -18.96 3.66
N PRO A 76 -3.00 -19.89 2.74
CA PRO A 76 -1.98 -20.90 3.01
C PRO A 76 -0.67 -20.19 3.40
N PRO A 77 0.13 -20.75 4.33
CA PRO A 77 1.40 -20.15 4.70
C PRO A 77 2.27 -20.00 3.44
N CYS A 78 2.66 -18.77 3.14
CA CYS A 78 3.60 -18.51 2.06
C CYS A 78 4.97 -19.05 2.48
N GLU A 79 5.46 -20.08 1.81
CA GLU A 79 6.74 -20.72 2.12
C GLU A 79 7.96 -19.79 1.89
N SER A 80 7.78 -18.65 1.24
CA SER A 80 8.83 -17.69 0.94
C SER A 80 8.88 -16.55 1.99
N ARG A 81 9.56 -16.80 3.10
CA ARG A 81 9.79 -15.87 4.21
C ARG A 81 10.83 -14.76 3.92
N THR A 82 11.04 -14.38 2.68
CA THR A 82 11.99 -13.31 2.39
C THR A 82 11.33 -11.96 2.66
N SER A 83 11.83 -11.22 3.67
CA SER A 83 11.37 -9.86 3.93
C SER A 83 11.60 -8.97 2.70
N LEU A 84 10.77 -7.91 2.55
CA LEU A 84 11.01 -6.91 1.52
C LEU A 84 12.44 -6.36 1.59
N PRO A 85 13.11 -6.11 0.46
CA PRO A 85 14.41 -5.46 0.44
C PRO A 85 14.31 -4.03 1.01
N PRO A 86 15.43 -3.39 1.39
CA PRO A 86 15.44 -1.98 1.78
C PRO A 86 14.87 -1.10 0.67
N LEU A 87 14.04 -0.12 1.04
CA LEU A 87 13.53 0.86 0.09
C LEU A 87 14.69 1.74 -0.42
N PRO A 88 14.78 2.03 -1.73
CA PRO A 88 15.78 2.96 -2.25
C PRO A 88 15.55 4.38 -1.73
N GLN A 89 16.57 5.23 -1.85
CA GLN A 89 16.49 6.62 -1.41
C GLN A 89 15.62 7.45 -2.35
N LEU A 90 14.32 7.55 -2.03
CA LEU A 90 13.32 8.22 -2.87
C LEU A 90 13.26 9.74 -2.70
N TRP A 91 13.97 10.31 -1.73
CA TRP A 91 14.00 11.76 -1.52
C TRP A 91 14.62 12.51 -2.72
N HIS A 92 15.53 11.89 -3.47
CA HIS A 92 16.04 12.45 -4.72
C HIS A 92 14.96 12.70 -5.78
N LEU A 93 13.82 11.99 -5.68
CA LEU A 93 12.68 12.21 -6.54
C LEU A 93 12.11 13.64 -6.43
N CYS A 94 12.34 14.30 -5.28
CA CYS A 94 11.90 15.65 -5.02
C CYS A 94 12.84 16.73 -5.56
N GLU A 95 14.02 16.34 -6.09
CA GLU A 95 14.95 17.26 -6.71
C GLU A 95 14.38 17.80 -8.03
N GLY A 96 14.67 19.08 -8.31
CA GLY A 96 14.16 19.74 -9.51
C GLY A 96 12.67 20.09 -9.48
N VAL A 97 11.96 19.93 -8.36
CA VAL A 97 10.62 20.47 -8.16
C VAL A 97 10.76 21.93 -7.73
N ASN A 98 10.31 22.86 -8.61
CA ASN A 98 10.47 24.31 -8.39
C ASN A 98 9.43 24.87 -7.40
N ASP A 99 8.22 24.31 -7.37
CA ASP A 99 7.18 24.73 -6.43
C ASP A 99 7.44 24.13 -5.04
N PRO A 100 7.70 24.98 -4.02
CA PRO A 100 7.95 24.51 -2.66
C PRO A 100 6.75 23.75 -2.06
N ALA A 101 5.53 24.13 -2.41
CA ALA A 101 4.33 23.48 -1.93
C ALA A 101 4.20 22.06 -2.51
N GLU A 102 4.36 21.92 -3.83
CA GLU A 102 4.36 20.62 -4.49
C GLU A 102 5.52 19.74 -3.98
N LYS A 103 6.71 20.31 -3.82
CA LYS A 103 7.87 19.61 -3.24
C LYS A 103 7.57 19.09 -1.85
N GLY A 104 6.90 19.88 -1.01
CA GLY A 104 6.49 19.47 0.34
C GLY A 104 5.58 18.24 0.32
N LEU A 105 4.64 18.18 -0.63
CA LEU A 105 3.73 17.03 -0.78
C LEU A 105 4.48 15.73 -1.15
N TYR A 106 5.48 15.81 -2.04
CA TYR A 106 6.29 14.64 -2.38
C TYR A 106 7.16 14.18 -1.21
N LEU A 107 7.78 15.12 -0.47
CA LEU A 107 8.59 14.79 0.70
C LEU A 107 7.75 14.11 1.79
N GLU A 108 6.59 14.66 2.10
CA GLU A 108 5.65 14.06 3.06
C GLU A 108 5.25 12.65 2.64
N ALA A 109 4.82 12.47 1.39
CA ALA A 109 4.41 11.18 0.87
C ALA A 109 5.56 10.15 0.90
N THR A 110 6.79 10.57 0.60
CA THR A 110 8.00 9.74 0.67
C THR A 110 8.27 9.29 2.10
N GLN A 111 8.24 10.21 3.08
CA GLN A 111 8.45 9.88 4.49
C GLN A 111 7.39 8.89 5.01
N MET A 112 6.14 9.09 4.62
CA MET A 112 5.06 8.16 4.99
C MET A 112 5.23 6.78 4.33
N LEU A 113 5.74 6.73 3.09
CA LEU A 113 6.06 5.48 2.42
C LEU A 113 7.20 4.73 3.10
N GLU A 114 8.27 5.42 3.44
CA GLU A 114 9.40 4.84 4.20
C GLU A 114 8.95 4.28 5.55
N MET A 115 8.09 5.02 6.25
CA MET A 115 7.51 4.56 7.51
C MET A 115 6.68 3.28 7.30
N ALA A 116 5.75 3.27 6.35
CA ALA A 116 4.90 2.12 6.05
C ALA A 116 5.73 0.90 5.63
N TRP A 117 6.75 1.12 4.79
CA TRP A 117 7.69 0.11 4.33
C TRP A 117 8.45 -0.54 5.48
N ASN A 118 8.97 0.28 6.39
CA ASN A 118 9.71 -0.20 7.57
C ASN A 118 8.80 -0.95 8.56
N VAL A 119 7.55 -0.51 8.72
CA VAL A 119 6.55 -1.23 9.51
C VAL A 119 6.28 -2.60 8.88
N HIS A 120 6.03 -2.65 7.57
CA HIS A 120 5.78 -3.90 6.86
C HIS A 120 6.96 -4.88 6.97
N ARG A 121 8.21 -4.40 6.80
CA ARG A 121 9.40 -5.24 6.91
C ARG A 121 9.61 -5.87 8.29
N LYS A 122 9.18 -5.17 9.35
CA LYS A 122 9.34 -5.60 10.75
C LYS A 122 8.14 -6.37 11.27
N ALA A 123 7.00 -6.27 10.59
CA ALA A 123 5.76 -6.92 11.00
C ALA A 123 5.85 -8.43 10.82
N SER A 124 5.16 -9.17 11.69
CA SER A 124 4.84 -10.57 11.42
C SER A 124 3.79 -10.67 10.29
N GLU A 125 3.71 -11.84 9.65
CA GLU A 125 2.85 -12.06 8.47
C GLU A 125 1.38 -11.66 8.70
N GLU A 126 0.90 -11.84 9.91
CA GLU A 126 -0.47 -11.47 10.31
C GLU A 126 -0.76 -9.97 10.23
N PHE A 127 0.28 -9.11 10.25
CA PHE A 127 0.14 -7.66 10.17
C PHE A 127 0.55 -7.07 8.81
N TRP A 128 1.04 -7.86 7.87
CA TRP A 128 1.50 -7.36 6.56
C TRP A 128 0.42 -6.59 5.82
N VAL A 129 -0.80 -7.13 5.80
CA VAL A 129 -1.94 -6.46 5.15
C VAL A 129 -2.21 -5.09 5.79
N ALA A 130 -2.28 -5.05 7.12
CA ALA A 130 -2.51 -3.79 7.84
C ALA A 130 -1.39 -2.76 7.59
N ALA A 131 -0.13 -3.23 7.57
CA ALA A 131 1.02 -2.39 7.27
C ALA A 131 0.99 -1.84 5.83
N ALA A 132 0.57 -2.67 4.85
CA ALA A 132 0.42 -2.24 3.47
C ALA A 132 -0.64 -1.14 3.31
N PHE A 133 -1.70 -1.14 4.10
CA PHE A 133 -2.73 -0.09 4.05
C PHE A 133 -2.37 1.21 4.78
N LEU A 134 -1.25 1.24 5.49
CA LEU A 134 -0.86 2.41 6.27
C LEU A 134 -0.60 3.65 5.39
N TRP A 135 0.09 3.48 4.27
CA TRP A 135 0.45 4.59 3.39
C TRP A 135 -0.75 5.31 2.76
N PRO A 136 -1.71 4.62 2.10
CA PRO A 136 -2.90 5.28 1.51
C PRO A 136 -3.72 6.08 2.53
N VAL A 137 -3.75 5.61 3.78
CA VAL A 137 -4.49 6.28 4.86
C VAL A 137 -3.77 7.54 5.36
N LYS A 138 -2.44 7.58 5.25
CA LYS A 138 -1.60 8.66 5.82
C LYS A 138 -1.25 9.76 4.84
N VAL A 139 -1.20 9.49 3.53
CA VAL A 139 -0.87 10.53 2.53
C VAL A 139 -1.89 11.67 2.53
N SER A 140 -1.43 12.88 2.27
CA SER A 140 -2.28 14.07 2.25
C SER A 140 -3.23 14.11 1.04
N ASP A 141 -4.31 14.90 1.13
CA ASP A 141 -5.21 15.13 -0.01
C ASP A 141 -4.50 15.86 -1.15
N GLY A 142 -3.49 16.68 -0.81
CA GLY A 142 -2.63 17.33 -1.81
C GLY A 142 -1.87 16.32 -2.65
N PHE A 143 -1.27 15.32 -2.02
CA PHE A 143 -0.58 14.25 -2.74
C PHE A 143 -1.54 13.38 -3.56
N LEU A 144 -2.73 13.07 -3.02
CA LEU A 144 -3.75 12.33 -3.76
C LEU A 144 -4.15 13.05 -5.05
N ARG A 145 -4.26 14.39 -5.04
CA ARG A 145 -4.50 15.17 -6.27
C ARG A 145 -3.39 14.99 -7.28
N LEU A 146 -2.12 15.02 -6.87
CA LEU A 146 -0.98 14.77 -7.76
C LEU A 146 -1.01 13.37 -8.39
N LEU A 147 -1.47 12.36 -7.64
CA LEU A 147 -1.71 11.02 -8.17
C LEU A 147 -2.83 11.02 -9.22
N MET A 148 -3.97 11.65 -8.93
CA MET A 148 -5.10 11.76 -9.86
C MET A 148 -4.77 12.54 -11.12
N GLU A 149 -3.83 13.49 -11.04
CA GLU A 149 -3.27 14.22 -12.18
C GLU A 149 -2.20 13.42 -12.94
N HIS A 150 -1.94 12.19 -12.55
CA HIS A 150 -0.90 11.31 -13.13
C HIS A 150 0.49 11.97 -13.15
N ARG A 151 0.83 12.75 -12.13
CA ARG A 151 2.17 13.34 -12.04
C ARG A 151 3.23 12.25 -11.96
N PRO A 152 4.27 12.26 -12.82
CA PRO A 152 5.24 11.16 -12.90
C PRO A 152 5.88 10.80 -11.55
N ARG A 153 6.25 11.80 -10.74
CA ARG A 153 6.83 11.59 -9.41
C ARG A 153 5.86 10.89 -8.45
N ALA A 154 4.58 11.28 -8.48
CA ALA A 154 3.57 10.65 -7.66
C ALA A 154 3.33 9.19 -8.08
N LEU A 155 3.31 8.91 -9.38
CA LEU A 155 3.17 7.56 -9.92
C LEU A 155 4.39 6.67 -9.59
N VAL A 156 5.60 7.23 -9.56
CA VAL A 156 6.80 6.51 -9.11
C VAL A 156 6.67 6.11 -7.64
N LEU A 157 6.22 7.00 -6.75
CA LEU A 157 5.96 6.67 -5.36
C LEU A 157 4.87 5.60 -5.23
N LEU A 158 3.82 5.68 -6.04
CA LEU A 158 2.76 4.67 -6.11
C LEU A 158 3.29 3.31 -6.54
N ALA A 159 4.19 3.25 -7.52
CA ALA A 159 4.80 2.00 -7.95
C ALA A 159 5.66 1.37 -6.85
N HIS A 160 6.45 2.17 -6.13
CA HIS A 160 7.22 1.68 -4.97
C HIS A 160 6.30 1.16 -3.86
N TYR A 161 5.20 1.85 -3.59
CA TYR A 161 4.18 1.36 -2.67
C TYR A 161 3.59 0.03 -3.16
N GLY A 162 3.23 -0.08 -4.44
CA GLY A 162 2.70 -1.28 -5.07
C GLY A 162 3.60 -2.51 -4.89
N ALA A 163 4.92 -2.31 -4.81
CA ALA A 163 5.86 -3.40 -4.58
C ALA A 163 5.66 -4.11 -3.22
N MET A 164 5.01 -3.47 -2.22
CA MET A 164 4.66 -4.13 -0.96
C MET A 164 3.69 -5.30 -1.18
N PHE A 165 2.82 -5.20 -2.17
CA PHE A 165 1.83 -6.24 -2.49
C PHE A 165 2.45 -7.49 -3.10
N SER A 166 3.69 -7.45 -3.58
CA SER A 166 4.39 -8.65 -4.07
C SER A 166 4.54 -9.74 -3.00
N LYS A 167 4.54 -9.36 -1.72
CA LYS A 167 4.55 -10.30 -0.59
C LYS A 167 3.17 -10.77 -0.14
N LEU A 168 2.13 -10.23 -0.75
CA LEU A 168 0.74 -10.50 -0.44
C LEU A 168 0.01 -11.22 -1.59
N GLU A 169 0.74 -11.72 -2.59
CA GLU A 169 0.16 -12.39 -3.78
C GLU A 169 -0.66 -13.65 -3.44
N SER A 170 -0.37 -14.30 -2.30
CA SER A 170 -1.17 -15.42 -1.79
C SER A 170 -2.61 -15.05 -1.41
N PHE A 171 -2.87 -13.76 -1.16
CA PHE A 171 -4.23 -13.30 -0.92
C PHE A 171 -4.98 -13.21 -2.25
N TRP A 172 -6.09 -13.96 -2.38
CA TRP A 172 -6.87 -14.08 -3.63
C TRP A 172 -7.30 -12.72 -4.24
N TRP A 173 -7.50 -11.72 -3.41
CA TRP A 173 -7.92 -10.39 -3.84
C TRP A 173 -6.76 -9.47 -4.22
N ILE A 174 -5.54 -9.82 -3.87
CA ILE A 174 -4.30 -9.14 -4.28
C ILE A 174 -3.76 -9.80 -5.55
N GLY A 175 -3.42 -11.09 -5.50
CA GLY A 175 -2.92 -11.85 -6.64
C GLY A 175 -1.80 -11.11 -7.38
N THR A 176 -1.91 -11.00 -8.69
CA THR A 176 -0.92 -10.37 -9.58
C THR A 176 -1.01 -8.83 -9.66
N ARG A 177 -1.79 -8.20 -8.78
CA ARG A 177 -2.11 -6.75 -8.84
C ARG A 177 -0.88 -5.84 -8.82
N ALA A 178 0.14 -6.20 -8.03
CA ALA A 178 1.40 -5.44 -7.98
C ALA A 178 2.05 -5.32 -9.37
N ARG A 179 2.06 -6.42 -10.13
CA ARG A 179 2.64 -6.47 -11.48
C ARG A 179 1.77 -5.72 -12.49
N GLU A 180 0.46 -5.95 -12.47
CA GLU A 180 -0.49 -5.28 -13.36
C GLU A 180 -0.43 -3.76 -13.19
N GLU A 181 -0.35 -3.29 -11.96
CA GLU A 181 -0.27 -1.86 -11.66
C GLU A 181 1.06 -1.25 -12.10
N LEU A 182 2.17 -1.96 -11.86
CA LEU A 182 3.48 -1.53 -12.33
C LEU A 182 3.51 -1.36 -13.86
N GLU A 183 2.96 -2.32 -14.61
CA GLU A 183 2.89 -2.23 -16.07
C GLU A 183 2.08 -1.03 -16.56
N ILE A 184 0.99 -0.69 -15.87
CA ILE A 184 0.18 0.49 -16.18
C ILE A 184 0.97 1.77 -15.91
N ILE A 185 1.59 1.87 -14.73
CA ILE A 185 2.39 3.04 -14.35
C ILE A 185 3.54 3.24 -15.33
N GLU A 186 4.25 2.19 -15.72
CA GLU A 186 5.36 2.25 -16.66
C GLU A 186 4.95 2.81 -18.03
N LYS A 187 3.75 2.46 -18.50
CA LYS A 187 3.20 3.00 -19.76
C LYS A 187 2.90 4.50 -19.65
N ILE A 188 2.46 4.95 -18.47
CA ILE A 188 2.10 6.36 -18.24
C ILE A 188 3.34 7.24 -18.11
N VAL A 189 4.32 6.80 -17.30
CA VAL A 189 5.49 7.64 -16.98
C VAL A 189 6.53 7.69 -18.10
N GLY A 190 6.56 6.70 -18.98
CA GLY A 190 7.48 6.61 -20.11
C GLY A 190 8.87 6.05 -19.76
N GLU A 191 9.70 5.83 -20.79
CA GLU A 191 10.93 5.04 -20.69
C GLU A 191 12.02 5.66 -19.80
N ASP A 192 12.15 6.99 -19.76
CA ASP A 192 13.18 7.65 -18.94
C ASP A 192 12.90 7.44 -17.45
N TRP A 193 11.65 7.63 -17.01
CA TRP A 193 11.24 7.41 -15.64
C TRP A 193 11.33 5.94 -15.25
N LYS A 194 10.92 5.06 -16.15
CA LYS A 194 10.99 3.61 -15.97
C LYS A 194 12.42 3.15 -15.70
N ARG A 195 13.37 3.57 -16.55
CA ARG A 195 14.78 3.17 -16.46
C ARG A 195 15.42 3.65 -15.16
N VAL A 196 15.15 4.90 -14.75
CA VAL A 196 15.80 5.52 -13.60
C VAL A 196 15.16 5.08 -12.27
N TRP A 197 13.83 5.00 -12.23
CA TRP A 197 13.11 4.89 -10.96
C TRP A 197 12.38 3.57 -10.75
N LEU A 198 11.99 2.86 -11.80
CA LEU A 198 11.15 1.68 -11.68
C LEU A 198 11.90 0.34 -11.83
N SER A 199 13.16 0.35 -12.22
CA SER A 199 13.97 -0.88 -12.34
C SER A 199 14.04 -1.68 -11.04
N TRP A 200 14.21 -0.99 -9.92
CA TRP A 200 14.22 -1.61 -8.60
C TRP A 200 12.84 -2.20 -8.24
N VAL A 201 11.75 -1.47 -8.51
CA VAL A 201 10.37 -1.93 -8.28
C VAL A 201 10.11 -3.22 -9.06
N ARG A 202 10.50 -3.24 -10.33
CA ARG A 202 10.38 -4.42 -11.20
C ARG A 202 11.09 -5.63 -10.61
N ASN A 203 12.34 -5.48 -10.17
CA ASN A 203 13.10 -6.56 -9.55
C ASN A 203 12.42 -7.11 -8.29
N VAL A 204 11.81 -6.23 -7.48
CA VAL A 204 11.06 -6.66 -6.28
C VAL A 204 9.80 -7.42 -6.64
N VAL A 205 9.03 -6.90 -7.60
CA VAL A 205 7.75 -7.49 -8.04
C VAL A 205 7.98 -8.82 -8.78
N GLU A 206 9.06 -8.95 -9.55
CA GLU A 206 9.42 -10.19 -10.27
C GLU A 206 10.18 -11.21 -9.40
N GLY A 207 10.45 -10.88 -8.13
CA GLY A 207 11.14 -11.79 -7.21
C GLY A 207 12.65 -11.90 -7.41
N GLN A 208 13.25 -11.08 -8.27
CA GLN A 208 14.68 -11.15 -8.61
C GLN A 208 15.59 -10.46 -7.58
N ALA A 209 15.03 -9.67 -6.67
CA ALA A 209 15.80 -8.90 -5.68
C ALA A 209 16.53 -9.77 -4.64
N SER A 210 16.22 -11.06 -4.55
CA SER A 210 16.82 -12.00 -3.58
C SER A 210 18.14 -12.64 -4.07
N MET A 211 18.45 -12.58 -5.36
CA MET A 211 19.64 -13.26 -5.91
C MET A 211 20.94 -12.44 -5.85
N GLN A 212 20.87 -11.12 -5.81
CA GLN A 212 22.08 -10.28 -5.91
C GLN A 212 22.86 -10.08 -4.60
N MET A 213 22.32 -10.47 -3.44
CA MET A 213 23.07 -10.37 -2.16
C MET A 213 23.84 -11.65 -1.81
N GLY A 214 23.72 -12.72 -2.57
CA GLY A 214 24.40 -14.01 -2.32
C GLY A 214 25.77 -14.18 -2.98
N GLU A 215 26.12 -13.38 -3.98
CA GLU A 215 27.36 -13.61 -4.78
C GLU A 215 28.56 -12.76 -4.36
N SER A 216 28.46 -11.90 -3.35
CA SER A 216 29.55 -11.00 -2.96
C SER A 216 30.43 -11.52 -1.78
N THR A 217 30.23 -12.74 -1.29
CA THR A 217 31.01 -13.30 -0.18
C THR A 217 31.66 -14.64 -0.48
N GLY A 218 32.18 -14.83 -1.69
CA GLY A 218 32.88 -16.05 -2.08
C GLY A 218 34.05 -15.79 -3.00
N GLY A 219 35.05 -15.06 -2.55
CA GLY A 219 36.26 -14.84 -3.32
C GLY A 219 37.42 -14.35 -2.47
N SER A 220 38.09 -15.25 -1.79
CA SER A 220 39.52 -15.19 -1.45
C SER A 220 40.00 -16.53 -0.91
#